data_7a1b0b4c39e877dea2e44792939aeb7b
#
_entry.id   7a1b0b4c39e877dea2e44792939aeb7b
#
_cell.length_a   1.000
_cell.length_b   1.000
_cell.length_c   1.000
_cell.angle_alpha   90.00
_cell.angle_beta   90.00
_cell.angle_gamma   90.00
#
_symmetry.space_group_name_H-M   'P 1'
#
loop_
_entity.id
_entity.type
_entity.pdbx_description
1 polymer ?
#
loop_
_entity_poly.entity_id
_entity_poly.type
_entity_poly.pdbx_seq_one_letter_code
_entity_poly.pdbx_strand_id
1 'polypeptide(L)'
;NKTRHRRNIISNLEQQAGLLNRNIDEKGSTIASLEQDLARLRKEYGEMVYSAYKNYKLNSFLVFLFSSKDFNDATRWIAYMRRYNRMREQKAARIDSTAASLGRGVTDLQNKKSELDKVYQSRNRELASLGKDETQYKASSEKFRNEASRPASTIKQNKKKIEQLQQRIQRLIEAESRKHKAEPRLPAQNEY
;
A
#
# COMPACT_ATOMS: atom_id res chain seq x y z
N ASN A 1 2.84 14.78 16.28
CA ASN A 1 3.30 14.95 14.88
C ASN A 1 3.79 13.65 14.21
N LYS A 2 4.55 12.75 14.87
CA LYS A 2 5.05 11.50 14.26
C LYS A 2 3.93 10.56 13.82
N THR A 3 2.95 10.29 14.66
CA THR A 3 1.81 9.41 14.34
C THR A 3 0.98 9.90 13.15
N ARG A 4 0.75 11.21 13.06
CA ARG A 4 0.06 11.81 11.91
C ARG A 4 0.86 11.64 10.61
N HIS A 5 2.18 11.86 10.67
CA HIS A 5 3.07 11.68 9.52
C HIS A 5 3.06 10.22 9.04
N ARG A 6 3.17 9.23 9.94
CA ARG A 6 3.08 7.81 9.58
C ARG A 6 1.74 7.41 8.98
N ARG A 7 0.63 7.92 9.50
CA ARG A 7 -0.70 7.69 8.91
C ARG A 7 -0.79 8.21 7.48
N ASN A 8 -0.20 9.37 7.21
CA ASN A 8 -0.15 9.91 5.84
C ASN A 8 0.70 9.01 4.92
N ILE A 9 1.85 8.50 5.38
CA ILE A 9 2.67 7.55 4.62
C ILE A 9 1.88 6.28 4.33
N ILE A 10 1.21 5.70 5.32
CA ILE A 10 0.38 4.50 5.15
C ILE A 10 -0.72 4.74 4.12
N SER A 11 -1.43 5.86 4.20
CA SER A 11 -2.46 6.23 3.22
C SER A 11 -1.91 6.35 1.80
N ASN A 12 -0.73 6.96 1.62
CA ASN A 12 -0.07 7.05 0.32
C ASN A 12 0.32 5.66 -0.22
N LEU A 13 0.86 4.78 0.64
CA LEU A 13 1.20 3.41 0.25
C LEU A 13 -0.05 2.59 -0.13
N GLU A 14 -1.18 2.80 0.54
CA GLU A 14 -2.46 2.17 0.19
C GLU A 14 -2.98 2.66 -1.16
N GLN A 15 -2.87 3.94 -1.46
CA GLN A 15 -3.20 4.49 -2.77
C GLN A 15 -2.28 3.92 -3.87
N GLN A 16 -0.98 3.83 -3.63
CA GLN A 16 -0.03 3.22 -4.57
C GLN A 16 -0.35 1.75 -4.80
N ALA A 17 -0.65 0.98 -3.75
CA ALA A 17 -1.07 -0.41 -3.88
C ALA A 17 -2.35 -0.54 -4.71
N GLY A 18 -3.33 0.34 -4.51
CA GLY A 18 -4.56 0.37 -5.30
C GLY A 18 -4.33 0.65 -6.78
N LEU A 19 -3.43 1.56 -7.12
CA LEU A 19 -3.04 1.85 -8.50
C LEU A 19 -2.29 0.68 -9.14
N LEU A 20 -1.35 0.07 -8.41
CA LEU A 20 -0.59 -1.09 -8.89
C LEU A 20 -1.51 -2.29 -9.14
N ASN A 21 -2.47 -2.56 -8.26
CA ASN A 21 -3.45 -3.64 -8.47
C ASN A 21 -4.26 -3.43 -9.76
N ARG A 22 -4.79 -2.23 -10.01
CA ARG A 22 -5.50 -1.94 -11.26
C ARG A 22 -4.61 -2.16 -12.48
N ASN A 23 -3.38 -1.66 -12.46
CA ASN A 23 -2.42 -1.88 -13.54
C ASN A 23 -2.11 -3.36 -13.77
N ILE A 24 -2.03 -4.17 -12.71
CA ILE A 24 -1.81 -5.62 -12.78
C ILE A 24 -3.02 -6.30 -13.43
N ASP A 25 -4.25 -5.92 -13.07
CA ASP A 25 -5.48 -6.47 -13.63
C ASP A 25 -5.63 -6.11 -15.13
N GLU A 26 -5.37 -4.85 -15.49
CA GLU A 26 -5.39 -4.40 -16.89
C GLU A 26 -4.34 -5.13 -17.75
N LYS A 27 -3.12 -5.30 -17.22
CA LYS A 27 -2.06 -6.05 -17.91
C LYS A 27 -2.40 -7.53 -18.00
N GLY A 28 -2.99 -8.13 -16.96
CA GLY A 28 -3.47 -9.50 -16.98
C GLY A 28 -4.50 -9.74 -18.07
N SER A 29 -5.47 -8.83 -18.22
CA SER A 29 -6.46 -8.87 -19.29
C SER A 29 -5.82 -8.73 -20.69
N THR A 30 -4.85 -7.83 -20.83
CA THR A 30 -4.10 -7.63 -22.10
C THR A 30 -3.32 -8.89 -22.48
N ILE A 31 -2.64 -9.52 -21.50
CA ILE A 31 -1.90 -10.77 -21.70
C ILE A 31 -2.84 -11.88 -22.18
N ALA A 32 -3.99 -12.06 -21.50
CA ALA A 32 -4.98 -13.08 -21.89
C ALA A 32 -5.48 -12.86 -23.33
N SER A 33 -5.72 -11.61 -23.73
CA SER A 33 -6.09 -11.28 -25.11
C SER A 33 -4.97 -11.62 -26.11
N LEU A 34 -3.71 -11.29 -25.78
CA LEU A 34 -2.56 -11.62 -26.64
C LEU A 34 -2.35 -13.14 -26.77
N GLU A 35 -2.59 -13.92 -25.72
CA GLU A 35 -2.51 -15.38 -25.76
C GLU A 35 -3.57 -15.96 -26.69
N GLN A 36 -4.81 -15.48 -26.60
CA GLN A 36 -5.89 -15.90 -27.51
C GLN A 36 -5.59 -15.54 -28.96
N ASP A 37 -5.11 -14.31 -29.22
CA ASP A 37 -4.74 -13.88 -30.56
C ASP A 37 -3.58 -14.71 -31.13
N LEU A 38 -2.56 -15.02 -30.29
CA LEU A 38 -1.44 -15.86 -30.71
C LEU A 38 -1.89 -17.28 -31.05
N ALA A 39 -2.77 -17.86 -30.22
CA ALA A 39 -3.32 -19.18 -30.49
C ALA A 39 -4.13 -19.21 -31.81
N ARG A 40 -4.96 -18.19 -32.05
CA ARG A 40 -5.70 -18.04 -33.29
C ARG A 40 -4.78 -17.88 -34.51
N LEU A 41 -3.80 -17.00 -34.44
CA LEU A 41 -2.83 -16.77 -35.52
C LEU A 41 -2.05 -18.03 -35.87
N ARG A 42 -1.60 -18.79 -34.86
CA ARG A 42 -0.90 -20.09 -35.06
C ARG A 42 -1.80 -21.13 -35.72
N LYS A 43 -3.06 -21.22 -35.33
CA LYS A 43 -4.04 -22.12 -35.94
C LYS A 43 -4.26 -21.75 -37.41
N GLU A 44 -4.56 -20.48 -37.72
CA GLU A 44 -4.76 -20.00 -39.08
C GLU A 44 -3.52 -20.21 -39.95
N TYR A 45 -2.32 -19.98 -39.40
CA TYR A 45 -1.06 -20.23 -40.10
C TYR A 45 -0.87 -21.73 -40.40
N GLY A 46 -1.16 -22.60 -39.42
CA GLY A 46 -1.09 -24.04 -39.56
C GLY A 46 -2.04 -24.56 -40.65
N GLU A 47 -3.28 -24.08 -40.70
CA GLU A 47 -4.27 -24.41 -41.76
C GLU A 47 -3.79 -23.96 -43.13
N MET A 48 -3.18 -22.77 -43.20
CA MET A 48 -2.62 -22.24 -44.44
C MET A 48 -1.45 -23.09 -44.97
N VAL A 49 -0.51 -23.48 -44.06
CA VAL A 49 0.63 -24.34 -44.40
C VAL A 49 0.14 -25.75 -44.82
N TYR A 50 -0.83 -26.31 -44.08
CA TYR A 50 -1.41 -27.61 -44.42
C TYR A 50 -2.10 -27.61 -45.79
N SER A 51 -2.86 -26.58 -46.12
CA SER A 51 -3.50 -26.40 -47.43
C SER A 51 -2.47 -26.31 -48.56
N ALA A 52 -1.38 -25.57 -48.31
CA ALA A 52 -0.29 -25.49 -49.32
C ALA A 52 0.38 -26.84 -49.53
N TYR A 53 0.67 -27.60 -48.46
CA TYR A 53 1.25 -28.92 -48.54
C TYR A 53 0.35 -29.92 -49.31
N LYS A 54 -0.93 -29.93 -49.01
CA LYS A 54 -1.92 -30.78 -49.68
C LYS A 54 -1.95 -30.48 -51.19
N ASN A 55 -1.99 -29.21 -51.58
CA ASN A 55 -2.01 -28.81 -52.97
C ASN A 55 -0.70 -29.09 -53.70
N TYR A 56 0.45 -28.98 -53.00
CA TYR A 56 1.75 -29.34 -53.54
C TYR A 56 1.85 -30.86 -53.87
N LYS A 57 1.31 -31.73 -53.04
CA LYS A 57 1.32 -33.18 -53.26
C LYS A 57 0.37 -33.64 -54.37
N LEU A 58 -0.73 -32.91 -54.59
CA LEU A 58 -1.78 -33.31 -55.54
C LEU A 58 -1.52 -32.82 -56.99
N ASN A 59 -0.79 -31.72 -57.15
CA ASN A 59 -0.49 -31.17 -58.47
C ASN A 59 0.93 -30.63 -58.54
N SER A 60 1.80 -31.35 -59.24
CA SER A 60 3.08 -30.80 -59.57
C SER A 60 2.85 -29.50 -60.38
N PHE A 61 3.45 -28.39 -59.92
CA PHE A 61 3.46 -27.07 -60.62
C PHE A 61 3.79 -27.22 -62.09
N LEU A 62 4.71 -28.15 -62.42
CA LEU A 62 5.11 -28.45 -63.79
C LEU A 62 3.96 -29.06 -64.58
N VAL A 63 3.16 -29.97 -63.99
CA VAL A 63 1.98 -30.56 -64.69
C VAL A 63 0.95 -29.47 -65.00
N PHE A 64 0.71 -28.54 -64.09
CA PHE A 64 -0.20 -27.43 -64.32
C PHE A 64 0.34 -26.47 -65.44
N LEU A 65 1.63 -26.12 -65.39
CA LEU A 65 2.26 -25.25 -66.34
C LEU A 65 2.24 -25.82 -67.78
N PHE A 66 2.48 -27.14 -67.88
CA PHE A 66 2.46 -27.84 -69.20
C PHE A 66 1.06 -28.23 -69.70
N SER A 67 0.07 -28.24 -68.78
CA SER A 67 -1.34 -28.51 -69.10
C SER A 67 -2.18 -27.27 -69.29
N SER A 68 -1.62 -26.09 -69.01
CA SER A 68 -2.37 -24.83 -69.20
C SER A 68 -2.49 -24.53 -70.71
N LYS A 69 -3.74 -24.40 -71.14
CA LYS A 69 -4.10 -24.10 -72.55
C LYS A 69 -3.87 -22.63 -72.91
N ASP A 70 -3.60 -21.76 -71.94
CA ASP A 70 -3.47 -20.34 -72.13
C ASP A 70 -2.39 -19.76 -71.22
N PHE A 71 -1.50 -18.94 -71.77
CA PHE A 71 -0.44 -18.21 -71.05
C PHE A 71 -1.01 -17.27 -69.91
N ASN A 72 -2.22 -16.79 -70.15
CA ASN A 72 -2.90 -15.91 -69.21
C ASN A 72 -3.24 -16.63 -67.85
N ASP A 73 -3.59 -17.91 -67.88
CA ASP A 73 -3.84 -18.69 -66.67
C ASP A 73 -2.56 -18.97 -65.88
N ALA A 74 -1.43 -19.17 -66.56
CA ALA A 74 -0.12 -19.32 -65.91
C ALA A 74 0.29 -18.00 -65.19
N THR A 75 0.08 -16.85 -65.77
CA THR A 75 0.39 -15.55 -65.16
C THR A 75 -0.50 -15.24 -63.95
N ARG A 76 -1.80 -15.56 -64.03
CA ARG A 76 -2.73 -15.45 -62.89
C ARG A 76 -2.32 -16.34 -61.72
N TRP A 77 -1.91 -17.57 -62.03
CA TRP A 77 -1.44 -18.50 -60.98
C TRP A 77 -0.15 -18.03 -60.30
N ILE A 78 0.83 -17.52 -61.07
CA ILE A 78 2.06 -16.93 -60.49
C ILE A 78 1.72 -15.72 -59.61
N ALA A 79 0.82 -14.83 -60.03
CA ALA A 79 0.36 -13.70 -59.23
C ALA A 79 -0.33 -14.15 -57.95
N TYR A 80 -1.15 -15.21 -58.02
CA TYR A 80 -1.78 -15.82 -56.84
C TYR A 80 -0.74 -16.39 -55.87
N MET A 81 0.25 -17.14 -56.35
CA MET A 81 1.31 -17.70 -55.53
C MET A 81 2.18 -16.63 -54.86
N ARG A 82 2.49 -15.55 -55.56
CA ARG A 82 3.20 -14.40 -54.96
C ARG A 82 2.39 -13.76 -53.84
N ARG A 83 1.09 -13.59 -54.06
CA ARG A 83 0.18 -13.05 -53.01
C ARG A 83 0.08 -13.97 -51.83
N TYR A 84 -0.02 -15.28 -52.04
CA TYR A 84 -0.08 -16.30 -51.01
C TYR A 84 1.19 -16.32 -50.18
N ASN A 85 2.38 -16.32 -50.79
CA ASN A 85 3.65 -16.27 -50.09
C ASN A 85 3.78 -15.00 -49.23
N ARG A 86 3.39 -13.86 -49.77
CA ARG A 86 3.39 -12.60 -49.03
C ARG A 86 2.45 -12.63 -47.82
N MET A 87 1.26 -13.20 -47.95
CA MET A 87 0.35 -13.40 -46.85
C MET A 87 0.92 -14.33 -45.76
N ARG A 88 1.61 -15.40 -46.17
CA ARG A 88 2.27 -16.33 -45.25
C ARG A 88 3.38 -15.63 -44.47
N GLU A 89 4.24 -14.86 -45.11
CA GLU A 89 5.30 -14.08 -44.49
C GLU A 89 4.72 -13.05 -43.48
N GLN A 90 3.67 -12.33 -43.89
CA GLN A 90 2.99 -11.37 -43.01
C GLN A 90 2.37 -12.05 -41.77
N LYS A 91 1.76 -13.24 -41.92
CA LYS A 91 1.23 -13.98 -40.80
C LYS A 91 2.32 -14.49 -39.86
N ALA A 92 3.44 -15.01 -40.39
CA ALA A 92 4.58 -15.41 -39.59
C ALA A 92 5.16 -14.24 -38.79
N ALA A 93 5.41 -13.09 -39.47
CA ALA A 93 5.90 -11.89 -38.80
C ALA A 93 4.92 -11.38 -37.70
N ARG A 94 3.61 -11.52 -37.93
CA ARG A 94 2.60 -11.16 -36.96
C ARG A 94 2.60 -12.10 -35.73
N ILE A 95 2.80 -13.39 -35.93
CA ILE A 95 2.98 -14.37 -34.86
C ILE A 95 4.19 -14.00 -34.00
N ASP A 96 5.34 -13.74 -34.62
CA ASP A 96 6.57 -13.37 -33.92
C ASP A 96 6.42 -12.07 -33.14
N SER A 97 5.82 -11.04 -33.72
CA SER A 97 5.58 -9.77 -33.05
C SER A 97 4.61 -9.90 -31.87
N THR A 98 3.56 -10.71 -32.02
CA THR A 98 2.60 -10.97 -30.94
C THR A 98 3.25 -11.78 -29.81
N ALA A 99 4.03 -12.81 -30.13
CA ALA A 99 4.78 -13.60 -29.15
C ALA A 99 5.80 -12.73 -28.38
N ALA A 100 6.52 -11.87 -29.07
CA ALA A 100 7.44 -10.92 -28.44
C ALA A 100 6.72 -9.92 -27.51
N SER A 101 5.54 -9.44 -27.92
CA SER A 101 4.72 -8.53 -27.10
C SER A 101 4.16 -9.24 -25.86
N LEU A 102 3.73 -10.49 -26.01
CA LEU A 102 3.31 -11.34 -24.90
C LEU A 102 4.45 -11.54 -23.88
N GLY A 103 5.65 -11.89 -24.36
CA GLY A 103 6.83 -12.07 -23.50
C GLY A 103 7.17 -10.81 -22.69
N ARG A 104 7.16 -9.64 -23.35
CA ARG A 104 7.36 -8.35 -22.66
C ARG A 104 6.26 -8.07 -21.65
N GLY A 105 5.00 -8.34 -22.00
CA GLY A 105 3.85 -8.15 -21.11
C GLY A 105 3.95 -8.99 -19.84
N VAL A 106 4.33 -10.26 -19.96
CA VAL A 106 4.52 -11.18 -18.82
C VAL A 106 5.64 -10.70 -17.90
N THR A 107 6.78 -10.29 -18.46
CA THR A 107 7.90 -9.76 -17.67
C THR A 107 7.48 -8.48 -16.91
N ASP A 108 6.78 -7.57 -17.58
CA ASP A 108 6.32 -6.33 -16.95
C ASP A 108 5.28 -6.61 -15.85
N LEU A 109 4.38 -7.57 -16.04
CA LEU A 109 3.44 -8.02 -15.01
C LEU A 109 4.15 -8.58 -13.78
N GLN A 110 5.20 -9.39 -13.98
CA GLN A 110 6.02 -9.91 -12.88
C GLN A 110 6.71 -8.79 -12.10
N ASN A 111 7.26 -7.80 -12.81
CA ASN A 111 7.89 -6.64 -12.18
C ASN A 111 6.87 -5.82 -11.37
N LYS A 112 5.65 -5.62 -11.88
CA LYS A 112 4.59 -4.92 -11.16
C LYS A 112 4.12 -5.67 -9.92
N LYS A 113 4.02 -6.99 -9.96
CA LYS A 113 3.74 -7.82 -8.78
C LYS A 113 4.83 -7.69 -7.72
N SER A 114 6.10 -7.73 -8.12
CA SER A 114 7.23 -7.52 -7.20
C SER A 114 7.24 -6.12 -6.58
N GLU A 115 6.88 -5.09 -7.36
CA GLU A 115 6.72 -3.72 -6.85
C GLU A 115 5.60 -3.63 -5.82
N LEU A 116 4.46 -4.26 -6.09
CA LEU A 116 3.32 -4.32 -5.16
C LEU A 116 3.71 -5.00 -3.83
N ASP A 117 4.45 -6.10 -3.88
CA ASP A 117 4.94 -6.79 -2.67
C ASP A 117 5.83 -5.88 -1.83
N LYS A 118 6.70 -5.10 -2.45
CA LYS A 118 7.54 -4.11 -1.75
C LYS A 118 6.71 -3.02 -1.08
N VAL A 119 5.64 -2.55 -1.74
CA VAL A 119 4.71 -1.57 -1.18
C VAL A 119 4.00 -2.16 0.04
N TYR A 120 3.49 -3.39 -0.02
CA TYR A 120 2.88 -4.06 1.13
C TYR A 120 3.85 -4.27 2.29
N GLN A 121 5.08 -4.68 2.01
CA GLN A 121 6.12 -4.80 3.06
C GLN A 121 6.40 -3.45 3.72
N SER A 122 6.50 -2.38 2.95
CA SER A 122 6.72 -1.02 3.47
C SER A 122 5.54 -0.56 4.33
N ARG A 123 4.31 -0.78 3.87
CA ARG A 123 3.08 -0.50 4.63
C ARG A 123 3.06 -1.25 5.97
N ASN A 124 3.38 -2.54 5.96
CA ASN A 124 3.40 -3.35 7.18
C ASN A 124 4.46 -2.87 8.18
N ARG A 125 5.64 -2.44 7.71
CA ARG A 125 6.67 -1.83 8.56
C ARG A 125 6.19 -0.52 9.19
N GLU A 126 5.53 0.33 8.42
CA GLU A 126 4.97 1.59 8.93
C GLU A 126 3.83 1.36 9.93
N LEU A 127 2.95 0.37 9.70
CA LEU A 127 1.91 -0.03 10.65
C LEU A 127 2.50 -0.52 11.99
N ALA A 128 3.54 -1.36 11.93
CA ALA A 128 4.24 -1.83 13.13
C ALA A 128 4.90 -0.67 13.91
N SER A 129 5.50 0.27 13.19
CA SER A 129 6.11 1.46 13.77
C SER A 129 5.07 2.42 14.36
N LEU A 130 3.92 2.57 13.71
CA LEU A 130 2.80 3.36 14.22
C LEU A 130 2.29 2.78 15.57
N GLY A 131 2.12 1.45 15.65
CA GLY A 131 1.72 0.78 16.89
C GLY A 131 2.70 1.02 18.04
N LYS A 132 4.01 0.98 17.76
CA LYS A 132 5.05 1.31 18.76
C LYS A 132 4.96 2.78 19.20
N ASP A 133 4.84 3.71 18.28
CA ASP A 133 4.72 5.14 18.59
C ASP A 133 3.46 5.43 19.40
N GLU A 134 2.33 4.78 19.13
CA GLU A 134 1.07 4.93 19.89
C GLU A 134 1.19 4.37 21.32
N THR A 135 1.83 3.22 21.50
CA THR A 135 2.07 2.66 22.84
C THR A 135 2.99 3.53 23.67
N GLN A 136 4.08 4.04 23.08
CA GLN A 136 4.97 4.99 23.75
C GLN A 136 4.26 6.29 24.12
N TYR A 137 3.43 6.82 23.23
CA TYR A 137 2.66 8.03 23.50
C TYR A 137 1.70 7.83 24.67
N LYS A 138 0.95 6.70 24.70
CA LYS A 138 0.07 6.36 25.82
C LYS A 138 0.83 6.26 27.14
N ALA A 139 1.95 5.51 27.16
CA ALA A 139 2.78 5.36 28.35
C ALA A 139 3.35 6.71 28.86
N SER A 140 3.80 7.58 27.93
CA SER A 140 4.29 8.91 28.30
C SER A 140 3.15 9.79 28.83
N SER A 141 1.98 9.77 28.19
CA SER A 141 0.80 10.53 28.62
C SER A 141 0.34 10.12 30.04
N GLU A 142 0.35 8.83 30.32
CA GLU A 142 0.02 8.33 31.68
C GLU A 142 1.05 8.77 32.71
N LYS A 143 2.36 8.71 32.39
CA LYS A 143 3.40 9.23 33.29
C LYS A 143 3.20 10.72 33.58
N PHE A 144 3.00 11.55 32.56
CA PHE A 144 2.74 12.97 32.75
C PHE A 144 1.48 13.25 33.54
N ARG A 145 0.41 12.49 33.33
CA ARG A 145 -0.83 12.60 34.10
C ARG A 145 -0.62 12.26 35.59
N ASN A 146 0.14 11.21 35.85
CA ASN A 146 0.47 10.81 37.24
C ASN A 146 1.41 11.82 37.91
N GLU A 147 2.39 12.35 37.21
CA GLU A 147 3.27 13.41 37.69
C GLU A 147 2.53 14.73 37.97
N ALA A 148 1.63 15.11 37.06
CA ALA A 148 0.79 16.30 37.25
C ALA A 148 -0.19 16.19 38.41
N SER A 149 -0.60 15.00 38.82
CA SER A 149 -1.48 14.79 39.96
C SER A 149 -0.74 14.85 41.34
N ARG A 150 0.58 14.61 41.37
CA ARG A 150 1.40 14.65 42.61
C ARG A 150 1.42 16.03 43.29
N PRO A 151 1.66 17.17 42.58
CA PRO A 151 1.61 18.49 43.21
C PRO A 151 0.24 18.81 43.84
N ALA A 152 -0.84 18.42 43.18
CA ALA A 152 -2.20 18.64 43.65
C ALA A 152 -2.48 17.89 44.99
N SER A 153 -2.00 16.64 45.12
CA SER A 153 -2.11 15.87 46.34
C SER A 153 -1.27 16.45 47.48
N THR A 154 -0.05 16.91 47.17
CA THR A 154 0.85 17.55 48.13
C THR A 154 0.28 18.89 48.64
N ILE A 155 -0.27 19.71 47.74
CA ILE A 155 -0.96 20.97 48.08
C ILE A 155 -2.14 20.68 49.02
N LYS A 156 -2.96 19.67 48.73
CA LYS A 156 -4.10 19.28 49.57
C LYS A 156 -3.64 18.82 50.96
N GLN A 157 -2.56 18.05 51.06
CA GLN A 157 -1.98 17.62 52.34
C GLN A 157 -1.41 18.79 53.14
N ASN A 158 -0.69 19.69 52.48
CA ASN A 158 -0.13 20.88 53.14
C ASN A 158 -1.24 21.82 53.65
N LYS A 159 -2.31 22.02 52.86
CA LYS A 159 -3.48 22.81 53.32
C LYS A 159 -4.11 22.22 54.58
N LYS A 160 -4.28 20.90 54.64
CA LYS A 160 -4.79 20.20 55.78
C LYS A 160 -3.89 20.34 57.05
N LYS A 161 -2.57 20.28 56.86
CA LYS A 161 -1.59 20.52 57.92
C LYS A 161 -1.66 21.97 58.44
N ILE A 162 -1.80 22.95 57.54
CA ILE A 162 -1.94 24.35 57.93
C ILE A 162 -3.21 24.56 58.73
N GLU A 163 -4.34 24.02 58.36
CA GLU A 163 -5.60 24.07 59.09
C GLU A 163 -5.46 23.46 60.51
N GLN A 164 -4.78 22.31 60.57
CA GLN A 164 -4.52 21.68 61.92
C GLN A 164 -3.62 22.54 62.81
N LEU A 165 -2.59 23.17 62.21
CA LEU A 165 -1.69 24.06 62.98
C LEU A 165 -2.44 25.32 63.47
N GLN A 166 -3.25 25.90 62.58
CA GLN A 166 -4.09 27.07 62.95
C GLN A 166 -5.03 26.75 64.12
N GLN A 167 -5.72 25.59 64.12
CA GLN A 167 -6.55 25.14 65.19
C GLN A 167 -5.77 24.92 66.50
N ARG A 168 -4.53 24.39 66.43
CA ARG A 168 -3.67 24.18 67.57
C ARG A 168 -3.19 25.49 68.17
N ILE A 169 -2.81 26.47 67.33
CA ILE A 169 -2.44 27.83 67.73
C ILE A 169 -3.63 28.50 68.44
N GLN A 170 -4.83 28.41 67.90
CA GLN A 170 -6.03 28.98 68.47
C GLN A 170 -6.31 28.43 69.83
N ARG A 171 -6.20 27.09 70.04
CA ARG A 171 -6.37 26.44 71.34
C ARG A 171 -5.31 26.87 72.38
N LEU A 172 -4.07 27.09 71.92
CA LEU A 172 -2.99 27.57 72.83
C LEU A 172 -3.25 29.02 73.23
N ILE A 173 -3.68 29.88 72.32
CA ILE A 173 -4.04 31.26 72.66
C ILE A 173 -5.21 31.31 73.63
N GLU A 174 -6.26 30.50 73.47
CA GLU A 174 -7.38 30.40 74.37
C GLU A 174 -6.98 29.89 75.79
N ALA A 175 -6.10 28.88 75.81
CA ALA A 175 -5.57 28.34 77.05
C ALA A 175 -4.75 29.39 77.81
N GLU A 176 -3.91 30.16 77.13
CA GLU A 176 -3.10 31.21 77.76
C GLU A 176 -3.95 32.40 78.18
N SER A 177 -4.94 32.78 77.41
CA SER A 177 -5.91 33.80 77.82
C SER A 177 -6.73 33.42 79.07
N ARG A 178 -7.04 32.13 79.24
CA ARG A 178 -7.71 31.62 80.43
C ARG A 178 -6.81 31.67 81.71
N LYS A 179 -5.49 31.37 81.50
CA LYS A 179 -4.52 31.49 82.65
C LYS A 179 -4.37 32.95 83.10
N HIS A 180 -4.21 33.89 82.17
CA HIS A 180 -4.11 35.31 82.50
C HIS A 180 -5.40 35.92 83.13
N LYS A 181 -6.58 35.35 82.84
CA LYS A 181 -7.82 35.74 83.54
C LYS A 181 -7.99 35.15 84.91
N ALA A 182 -7.20 34.11 85.24
CA ALA A 182 -7.26 33.43 86.55
C ALA A 182 -6.22 33.93 87.58
N GLU A 183 -5.29 34.85 87.22
CA GLU A 183 -4.42 35.50 88.17
C GLU A 183 -5.18 36.55 88.98
N PRO A 184 -5.24 36.43 90.29
CA PRO A 184 -5.93 37.43 91.11
C PRO A 184 -5.14 38.74 91.11
N ARG A 185 -5.85 39.88 90.80
CA ARG A 185 -5.30 41.25 90.97
C ARG A 185 -4.90 41.40 92.45
N LEU A 186 -3.62 41.56 92.74
CA LEU A 186 -3.12 42.01 94.05
C LEU A 186 -3.76 43.39 94.36
N PRO A 187 -4.24 43.58 95.57
CA PRO A 187 -4.82 44.85 95.96
C PRO A 187 -3.73 45.93 95.99
N ALA A 188 -4.08 47.11 95.45
CA ALA A 188 -3.25 48.31 95.52
C ALA A 188 -3.00 48.66 96.98
N GLN A 189 -1.73 48.62 97.40
CA GLN A 189 -1.34 49.22 98.70
C GLN A 189 -1.41 50.73 98.56
N ASN A 190 -2.35 51.30 99.29
CA ASN A 190 -2.35 52.73 99.60
C ASN A 190 -1.21 52.97 100.64
N GLU A 191 -0.23 53.77 100.29
CA GLU A 191 0.61 54.42 101.29
C GLU A 191 0.37 55.92 101.27
N TYR A 192 0.24 56.37 102.45
CA TYR A 192 0.05 57.75 102.93
C TYR A 192 1.11 58.69 102.40
#